data_795398b4137686e6b4c7cf96d71086a8
#
_entry.id   795398b4137686e6b4c7cf96d71086a8
#
_cell.length_a   1.000
_cell.length_b   1.000
_cell.length_c   1.000
_cell.angle_alpha   90.00
_cell.angle_beta   90.00
_cell.angle_gamma   90.00
#
_symmetry.space_group_name_H-M   'P 1'
#
loop_
_entity.id
_entity.type
_entity.pdbx_description
1 polymer ?
#
loop_
_entity_poly.entity_id
_entity_poly.type
_entity_poly.pdbx_seq_one_letter_code
_entity_poly.pdbx_strand_id
1 'polypeptide(L)'
;SRSSLYVPLKWEDMPEYNYAFQNFDPTRHVRAALREKTISHKHAREIAVAIKGLNVEKAREYLIYVTQLKRSVPFRRYKNQVGHKSDPGTMSGRYPQKAATEVLKLLDNLESNAEYKGMDLDRLKIINATVHKGRIMKRFIPRAQGRATPKNNIYTHMELVAKET
;
A
#
# COMPACT_ATOMS: atom_id res chain seq x y z
N SER A 1 3.58 46.95 12.09
CA SER A 1 2.71 45.84 11.59
C SER A 1 3.39 45.18 10.42
N ARG A 2 3.97 44.00 10.66
CA ARG A 2 4.50 43.14 9.60
C ARG A 2 3.33 42.29 9.03
N SER A 3 2.75 42.75 7.94
CA SER A 3 1.85 41.91 7.14
C SER A 3 2.68 40.77 6.54
N SER A 4 2.53 39.58 7.10
CA SER A 4 3.04 38.38 6.50
C SER A 4 2.34 38.20 5.16
N LEU A 5 3.02 38.50 4.08
CA LEU A 5 2.57 38.17 2.74
C LEU A 5 2.60 36.67 2.58
N TYR A 6 1.43 36.04 2.71
CA TYR A 6 1.22 34.64 2.34
C TYR A 6 1.40 34.55 0.82
N VAL A 7 2.56 34.13 0.37
CA VAL A 7 2.79 33.77 -1.02
C VAL A 7 2.34 32.33 -1.17
N PRO A 8 1.24 32.06 -1.90
CA PRO A 8 0.85 30.67 -2.16
C PRO A 8 1.97 30.01 -2.98
N LEU A 9 2.48 28.88 -2.48
CA LEU A 9 3.43 28.05 -3.20
C LEU A 9 2.82 27.66 -4.55
N LYS A 10 3.52 27.98 -5.63
CA LYS A 10 3.13 27.51 -6.96
C LYS A 10 3.21 25.98 -6.95
N TRP A 11 2.36 25.33 -7.74
CA TRP A 11 2.39 23.86 -7.88
C TRP A 11 3.78 23.34 -8.33
N GLU A 12 4.56 24.17 -9.02
CA GLU A 12 5.94 23.92 -9.45
C GLU A 12 6.93 23.85 -8.28
N ASP A 13 6.63 24.55 -7.17
CA ASP A 13 7.49 24.63 -5.98
C ASP A 13 7.14 23.53 -4.94
N MET A 14 6.12 22.70 -5.20
CA MET A 14 5.79 21.60 -4.30
C MET A 14 6.85 20.50 -4.40
N PRO A 15 7.34 19.99 -3.25
CA PRO A 15 8.32 18.91 -3.28
C PRO A 15 7.73 17.70 -4.00
N GLU A 16 8.40 17.30 -5.07
CA GLU A 16 8.02 16.11 -5.82
C GLU A 16 8.12 14.87 -4.93
N TYR A 17 7.11 13.99 -5.02
CA TYR A 17 7.14 12.74 -4.28
C TYR A 17 8.21 11.82 -4.86
N ASN A 18 9.24 11.53 -4.07
CA ASN A 18 10.31 10.62 -4.45
C ASN A 18 9.91 9.17 -4.17
N TYR A 19 9.87 8.37 -5.24
CA TYR A 19 9.64 6.92 -5.13
C TYR A 19 10.92 6.19 -4.70
N ALA A 20 10.76 5.13 -3.94
CA ALA A 20 11.89 4.30 -3.51
C ALA A 20 12.54 3.49 -4.64
N PHE A 21 11.78 3.22 -5.71
CA PHE A 21 12.26 2.47 -6.87
C PHE A 21 13.16 3.34 -7.75
N GLN A 22 14.46 2.99 -7.83
CA GLN A 22 15.50 3.80 -8.52
C GLN A 22 15.60 3.54 -10.02
N ASN A 23 15.32 2.31 -10.48
CA ASN A 23 15.47 1.92 -11.89
C ASN A 23 14.19 2.18 -12.69
N PHE A 24 13.59 3.34 -12.52
CA PHE A 24 12.35 3.71 -13.19
C PHE A 24 12.63 4.23 -14.61
N ASP A 25 12.04 3.55 -15.60
CA ASP A 25 12.05 3.97 -17.00
C ASP A 25 10.68 4.58 -17.34
N PRO A 26 10.60 5.89 -17.64
CA PRO A 26 9.35 6.56 -17.94
C PRO A 26 8.57 5.98 -19.12
N THR A 27 9.26 5.32 -20.05
CA THR A 27 8.64 4.78 -21.28
C THR A 27 8.00 3.42 -21.07
N ARG A 28 8.56 2.60 -20.17
CA ARG A 28 8.14 1.20 -19.97
C ARG A 28 7.48 0.94 -18.62
N HIS A 29 7.66 1.85 -17.67
CA HIS A 29 7.15 1.68 -16.32
C HIS A 29 6.04 2.67 -16.02
N VAL A 30 5.09 2.23 -15.22
CA VAL A 30 4.06 3.06 -14.59
C VAL A 30 4.14 2.88 -13.08
N ARG A 31 3.88 3.95 -12.36
CA ARG A 31 3.95 3.97 -10.90
C ARG A 31 2.72 4.64 -10.29
N ALA A 32 2.37 4.21 -9.10
CA ALA A 32 1.35 4.84 -8.28
C ALA A 32 1.72 4.73 -6.80
N ALA A 33 1.29 5.67 -6.00
CA ALA A 33 1.54 5.70 -4.57
C ALA A 33 0.26 5.95 -3.77
N LEU A 34 0.14 5.21 -2.68
CA LEU A 34 -0.84 5.42 -1.63
C LEU A 34 -0.13 6.10 -0.46
N ARG A 35 -0.63 7.27 -0.02
CA ARG A 35 0.02 8.05 1.02
C ARG A 35 -0.88 8.23 2.23
N GLU A 36 -0.26 8.20 3.42
CA GLU A 36 -0.87 8.51 4.72
C GLU A 36 -2.21 7.79 4.98
N LYS A 37 -2.27 6.49 4.71
CA LYS A 37 -3.46 5.70 4.99
C LYS A 37 -3.40 5.05 6.38
N THR A 38 -4.54 4.98 7.04
CA THR A 38 -4.71 4.38 8.37
C THR A 38 -4.84 2.87 8.30
N ILE A 39 -3.93 2.21 7.60
CA ILE A 39 -3.86 0.76 7.49
C ILE A 39 -2.61 0.24 8.21
N SER A 40 -2.62 -1.02 8.62
CA SER A 40 -1.46 -1.64 9.22
C SER A 40 -0.33 -1.81 8.19
N HIS A 41 0.85 -1.25 8.46
CA HIS A 41 2.02 -1.44 7.60
C HIS A 41 2.44 -2.92 7.53
N LYS A 42 2.17 -3.70 8.57
CA LYS A 42 2.43 -5.14 8.61
C LYS A 42 1.54 -5.88 7.61
N HIS A 43 0.24 -5.59 7.63
CA HIS A 43 -0.73 -6.18 6.68
C HIS A 43 -0.44 -5.73 5.25
N ALA A 44 -0.17 -4.46 5.04
CA ALA A 44 0.17 -3.92 3.72
C ALA A 44 1.43 -4.58 3.16
N ARG A 45 2.45 -4.79 3.98
CA ARG A 45 3.69 -5.48 3.57
C ARG A 45 3.43 -6.92 3.12
N GLU A 46 2.59 -7.67 3.84
CA GLU A 46 2.26 -9.04 3.45
C GLU A 46 1.46 -9.09 2.14
N ILE A 47 0.56 -8.13 1.93
CA ILE A 47 -0.15 -7.98 0.65
C ILE A 47 0.84 -7.63 -0.47
N ALA A 48 1.75 -6.70 -0.24
CA ALA A 48 2.75 -6.30 -1.23
C ALA A 48 3.60 -7.48 -1.72
N VAL A 49 4.02 -8.36 -0.81
CA VAL A 49 4.74 -9.59 -1.16
C VAL A 49 3.88 -10.55 -1.97
N ALA A 50 2.59 -10.66 -1.63
CA ALA A 50 1.67 -11.56 -2.31
C ALA A 50 1.37 -11.13 -3.75
N ILE A 51 1.25 -9.83 -4.02
CA ILE A 51 0.92 -9.30 -5.35
C ILE A 51 2.14 -9.01 -6.23
N LYS A 52 3.33 -8.91 -5.65
CA LYS A 52 4.55 -8.67 -6.42
C LYS A 52 4.80 -9.80 -7.42
N GLY A 53 5.01 -9.44 -8.68
CA GLY A 53 5.24 -10.39 -9.77
C GLY A 53 3.96 -10.89 -10.45
N LEU A 54 2.77 -10.48 -9.99
CA LEU A 54 1.51 -10.78 -10.67
C LEU A 54 1.17 -9.72 -11.72
N ASN A 55 0.36 -10.10 -12.70
CA ASN A 55 -0.31 -9.13 -13.55
C ASN A 55 -1.30 -8.32 -12.72
N VAL A 56 -1.54 -7.07 -13.10
CA VAL A 56 -2.43 -6.16 -12.37
C VAL A 56 -3.85 -6.75 -12.25
N GLU A 57 -4.37 -7.34 -13.30
CA GLU A 57 -5.68 -7.99 -13.32
C GLU A 57 -5.77 -9.15 -12.31
N LYS A 58 -4.77 -10.06 -12.33
CA LYS A 58 -4.70 -11.18 -11.37
C LYS A 58 -4.52 -10.69 -9.92
N ALA A 59 -3.76 -9.63 -9.72
CA ALA A 59 -3.61 -9.02 -8.40
C ALA A 59 -4.95 -8.45 -7.90
N ARG A 60 -5.71 -7.81 -8.78
CA ARG A 60 -7.05 -7.29 -8.49
C ARG A 60 -8.00 -8.42 -8.09
N GLU A 61 -8.10 -9.47 -8.88
CA GLU A 61 -8.93 -10.64 -8.59
C GLU A 61 -8.57 -11.27 -7.24
N TYR A 62 -7.28 -11.46 -6.99
CA TYR A 62 -6.78 -11.99 -5.72
C TYR A 62 -7.22 -11.14 -4.53
N LEU A 63 -7.07 -9.82 -4.61
CA LEU A 63 -7.46 -8.91 -3.53
C LEU A 63 -8.97 -8.84 -3.31
N ILE A 64 -9.78 -8.98 -4.37
CA ILE A 64 -11.24 -9.10 -4.26
C ILE A 64 -11.60 -10.36 -3.44
N TYR A 65 -10.97 -11.49 -3.71
CA TYR A 65 -11.18 -12.72 -2.92
C TYR A 65 -10.74 -12.57 -1.46
N VAL A 66 -9.68 -11.81 -1.21
CA VAL A 66 -9.27 -11.49 0.16
C VAL A 66 -10.31 -10.65 0.89
N THR A 67 -10.89 -9.64 0.24
CA THR A 67 -11.95 -8.81 0.83
C THR A 67 -13.23 -9.61 1.09
N GLN A 68 -13.51 -10.63 0.29
CA GLN A 68 -14.64 -11.54 0.45
C GLN A 68 -14.39 -12.71 1.41
N LEU A 69 -13.22 -12.75 2.06
CA LEU A 69 -12.80 -13.83 2.96
C LEU A 69 -12.70 -15.22 2.28
N LYS A 70 -12.60 -15.26 0.96
CA LYS A 70 -12.48 -16.50 0.20
C LYS A 70 -11.03 -16.98 0.05
N ARG A 71 -10.07 -16.06 0.12
CA ARG A 71 -8.66 -16.37 0.02
C ARG A 71 -7.85 -15.61 1.06
N SER A 72 -6.96 -16.32 1.74
CA SER A 72 -6.09 -15.73 2.76
C SER A 72 -4.81 -15.14 2.14
N VAL A 73 -4.23 -14.16 2.82
CA VAL A 73 -2.90 -13.63 2.50
C VAL A 73 -1.89 -14.36 3.40
N PRO A 74 -0.85 -15.00 2.82
CA PRO A 74 0.16 -15.66 3.62
C PRO A 74 1.00 -14.62 4.39
N PHE A 75 1.08 -14.78 5.71
CA PHE A 75 1.90 -13.95 6.57
C PHE A 75 3.24 -14.64 6.79
N ARG A 76 4.30 -14.08 6.21
CA ARG A 76 5.65 -14.66 6.23
C ARG A 76 6.57 -14.00 7.23
N ARG A 77 6.52 -12.67 7.33
CA ARG A 77 7.35 -11.90 8.27
C ARG A 77 6.66 -11.65 9.61
N TYR A 78 5.39 -11.28 9.57
CA TYR A 78 4.59 -10.94 10.75
C TYR A 78 3.66 -12.09 11.13
N LYS A 79 4.23 -13.28 11.27
CA LYS A 79 3.51 -14.55 11.42
C LYS A 79 3.31 -15.03 12.86
N ASN A 80 3.91 -14.37 13.84
CA ASN A 80 3.83 -14.79 15.25
C ASN A 80 2.37 -14.81 15.72
N GLN A 81 1.94 -15.92 16.31
CA GLN A 81 0.57 -16.16 16.79
C GLN A 81 -0.51 -16.05 15.69
N VAL A 82 -0.15 -16.23 14.44
CA VAL A 82 -1.09 -16.28 13.32
C VAL A 82 -1.47 -17.73 13.04
N GLY A 83 -2.79 -18.00 13.01
CA GLY A 83 -3.32 -19.34 12.73
C GLY A 83 -2.99 -19.80 11.31
N HIS A 84 -2.91 -21.13 11.14
CA HIS A 84 -2.72 -21.74 9.83
C HIS A 84 -4.01 -21.69 8.99
N LYS A 85 -3.85 -21.63 7.68
CA LYS A 85 -4.93 -21.67 6.69
C LYS A 85 -4.74 -22.83 5.74
N SER A 86 -5.85 -23.36 5.26
CA SER A 86 -5.89 -24.51 4.32
C SER A 86 -5.64 -24.11 2.86
N ASP A 87 -5.54 -22.80 2.56
CA ASP A 87 -5.30 -22.33 1.20
C ASP A 87 -3.96 -22.84 0.67
N PRO A 88 -3.88 -23.24 -0.62
CA PRO A 88 -2.64 -23.69 -1.22
C PRO A 88 -1.51 -22.64 -1.11
N GLY A 89 -0.35 -23.09 -0.64
CA GLY A 89 0.83 -22.24 -0.47
C GLY A 89 0.79 -21.30 0.74
N THR A 90 -0.23 -21.42 1.59
CA THR A 90 -0.38 -20.62 2.81
C THR A 90 -0.26 -21.51 4.03
N MET A 91 0.69 -21.21 4.91
CA MET A 91 0.72 -21.80 6.26
C MET A 91 0.00 -20.86 7.23
N SER A 92 0.70 -19.82 7.71
CA SER A 92 0.08 -18.78 8.53
C SER A 92 -0.51 -17.71 7.64
N GLY A 93 -1.78 -17.35 7.85
CA GLY A 93 -2.45 -16.37 7.02
C GLY A 93 -3.61 -15.69 7.71
N ARG A 94 -3.96 -14.51 7.21
CA ARG A 94 -5.12 -13.73 7.64
C ARG A 94 -5.83 -13.13 6.43
N TYR A 95 -6.93 -12.47 6.70
CA TYR A 95 -7.74 -11.75 5.72
C TYR A 95 -7.69 -10.24 6.01
N PRO A 96 -6.66 -9.53 5.58
CA PRO A 96 -6.50 -8.08 5.85
C PRO A 96 -7.42 -7.26 4.94
N GLN A 97 -8.73 -7.29 5.16
CA GLN A 97 -9.75 -6.66 4.33
C GLN A 97 -9.52 -5.16 4.14
N LYS A 98 -9.27 -4.43 5.23
CA LYS A 98 -9.07 -2.97 5.19
C LYS A 98 -7.86 -2.60 4.32
N ALA A 99 -6.75 -3.29 4.50
CA ALA A 99 -5.55 -3.06 3.69
C ALA A 99 -5.78 -3.46 2.23
N ALA A 100 -6.43 -4.60 1.98
CA ALA A 100 -6.75 -5.05 0.62
C ALA A 100 -7.65 -4.04 -0.13
N THR A 101 -8.64 -3.46 0.54
CA THR A 101 -9.50 -2.43 -0.06
C THR A 101 -8.71 -1.19 -0.48
N GLU A 102 -7.78 -0.73 0.35
CA GLU A 102 -6.95 0.43 0.00
C GLU A 102 -5.96 0.10 -1.13
N VAL A 103 -5.43 -1.12 -1.17
CA VAL A 103 -4.56 -1.55 -2.28
C VAL A 103 -5.34 -1.69 -3.59
N LEU A 104 -6.60 -2.11 -3.56
CA LEU A 104 -7.47 -2.10 -4.75
C LEU A 104 -7.61 -0.70 -5.33
N LYS A 105 -7.82 0.32 -4.50
CA LYS A 105 -7.84 1.73 -4.96
C LYS A 105 -6.49 2.16 -5.55
N LEU A 106 -5.39 1.67 -4.99
CA LEU A 106 -4.06 1.94 -5.53
C LEU A 106 -3.87 1.28 -6.91
N LEU A 107 -4.39 0.07 -7.12
CA LEU A 107 -4.40 -0.58 -8.43
C LEU A 107 -5.24 0.19 -9.45
N ASP A 108 -6.40 0.73 -9.07
CA ASP A 108 -7.22 1.59 -9.93
C ASP A 108 -6.43 2.82 -10.38
N ASN A 109 -5.71 3.46 -9.47
CA ASN A 109 -4.85 4.60 -9.79
C ASN A 109 -3.69 4.20 -10.72
N LEU A 110 -3.07 3.04 -10.48
CA LEU A 110 -2.01 2.51 -11.33
C LEU A 110 -2.50 2.26 -12.76
N GLU A 111 -3.68 1.66 -12.92
CA GLU A 111 -4.32 1.44 -14.22
C GLU A 111 -4.62 2.76 -14.93
N SER A 112 -5.21 3.74 -14.25
CA SER A 112 -5.47 5.06 -14.82
C SER A 112 -4.18 5.75 -15.29
N ASN A 113 -3.09 5.63 -14.53
CA ASN A 113 -1.79 6.16 -14.95
C ASN A 113 -1.22 5.42 -16.16
N ALA A 114 -1.46 4.11 -16.28
CA ALA A 114 -1.05 3.31 -17.43
C ALA A 114 -1.86 3.67 -18.69
N GLU A 115 -3.16 3.85 -18.56
CA GLU A 115 -4.05 4.31 -19.65
C GLU A 115 -3.61 5.68 -20.16
N TYR A 116 -3.31 6.62 -19.26
CA TYR A 116 -2.81 7.93 -19.64
C TYR A 116 -1.52 7.87 -20.46
N LYS A 117 -0.66 6.88 -20.19
CA LYS A 117 0.57 6.61 -20.95
C LYS A 117 0.33 5.80 -22.22
N GLY A 118 -0.90 5.31 -22.47
CA GLY A 118 -1.22 4.46 -23.62
C GLY A 118 -0.64 3.04 -23.53
N MET A 119 -0.44 2.54 -22.30
CA MET A 119 0.05 1.18 -22.07
C MET A 119 -1.09 0.16 -22.14
N ASP A 120 -0.77 -1.06 -22.57
CA ASP A 120 -1.69 -2.18 -22.58
C ASP A 120 -1.89 -2.74 -21.17
N LEU A 121 -3.11 -2.60 -20.64
CA LEU A 121 -3.46 -3.01 -19.27
C LEU A 121 -3.31 -4.53 -19.05
N ASP A 122 -3.63 -5.33 -20.06
CA ASP A 122 -3.57 -6.80 -19.99
C ASP A 122 -2.14 -7.31 -19.81
N ARG A 123 -1.18 -6.52 -20.26
CA ARG A 123 0.26 -6.84 -20.21
C ARG A 123 0.99 -6.22 -19.04
N LEU A 124 0.30 -5.46 -18.18
CA LEU A 124 0.91 -4.84 -17.02
C LEU A 124 1.23 -5.85 -15.94
N LYS A 125 2.50 -5.93 -15.57
CA LYS A 125 3.00 -6.77 -14.48
C LYS A 125 3.60 -5.92 -13.37
N ILE A 126 3.21 -6.22 -12.13
CA ILE A 126 3.74 -5.55 -10.94
C ILE A 126 5.17 -6.05 -10.70
N ILE A 127 6.15 -5.18 -10.90
CA ILE A 127 7.57 -5.49 -10.71
C ILE A 127 8.07 -5.11 -9.32
N ASN A 128 7.49 -4.09 -8.72
CA ASN A 128 7.85 -3.63 -7.38
C ASN A 128 6.62 -3.22 -6.58
N ALA A 129 6.62 -3.60 -5.30
CA ALA A 129 5.63 -3.21 -4.33
C ALA A 129 6.34 -2.98 -2.98
N THR A 130 6.40 -1.74 -2.54
CA THR A 130 7.08 -1.33 -1.32
C THR A 130 6.13 -0.66 -0.36
N VAL A 131 6.36 -0.87 0.93
CA VAL A 131 5.54 -0.32 2.01
C VAL A 131 6.43 0.37 3.02
N HIS A 132 6.07 1.58 3.39
CA HIS A 132 6.80 2.40 4.34
C HIS A 132 5.90 2.84 5.50
N LYS A 133 6.48 2.95 6.68
CA LYS A 133 5.83 3.62 7.81
C LYS A 133 5.83 5.12 7.56
N GLY A 134 4.68 5.73 7.73
CA GLY A 134 4.52 7.15 7.70
C GLY A 134 4.55 7.78 9.09
N ARG A 135 3.84 8.89 9.23
CA ARG A 135 3.71 9.63 10.49
C ARG A 135 3.05 8.77 11.57
N ILE A 136 3.50 8.93 12.81
CA ILE A 136 2.92 8.31 13.99
C ILE A 136 2.03 9.34 14.70
N MET A 137 0.75 9.05 14.81
CA MET A 137 -0.17 9.84 15.64
C MET A 137 -0.22 9.23 17.03
N LYS A 138 0.34 9.93 17.99
CA LYS A 138 0.36 9.51 19.39
C LYS A 138 -1.05 9.61 19.97
N ARG A 139 -1.53 8.53 20.58
CA ARG A 139 -2.78 8.46 21.32
C ARG A 139 -2.56 7.70 22.63
N PHE A 140 -3.44 7.93 23.60
CA PHE A 140 -3.40 7.29 24.88
C PHE A 140 -4.75 6.64 25.19
N ILE A 141 -4.70 5.50 25.89
CA ILE A 141 -5.88 4.84 26.44
C ILE A 141 -5.79 4.91 27.96
N PRO A 142 -6.86 5.36 28.66
CA PRO A 142 -6.91 5.26 30.11
C PRO A 142 -6.91 3.79 30.56
N ARG A 143 -6.16 3.51 31.62
CA ARG A 143 -6.03 2.19 32.23
C ARG A 143 -6.33 2.28 33.73
N ALA A 144 -6.39 1.11 34.38
CA ALA A 144 -6.58 1.03 35.85
C ALA A 144 -5.53 1.84 36.63
N GLN A 145 -5.84 2.26 37.83
CA GLN A 145 -4.97 3.02 38.72
C GLN A 145 -4.54 4.41 38.16
N GLY A 146 -5.39 5.05 37.37
CA GLY A 146 -5.14 6.39 36.84
C GLY A 146 -3.99 6.47 35.85
N ARG A 147 -3.53 5.33 35.31
CA ARG A 147 -2.47 5.29 34.26
C ARG A 147 -3.05 5.50 32.87
N ALA A 148 -2.25 6.05 31.97
CA ALA A 148 -2.53 6.12 30.55
C ALA A 148 -1.48 5.29 29.78
N THR A 149 -1.95 4.44 28.86
CA THR A 149 -1.08 3.60 28.03
C THR A 149 -1.07 4.14 26.60
N PRO A 150 0.11 4.23 25.93
CA PRO A 150 0.18 4.68 24.56
C PRO A 150 -0.58 3.74 23.61
N LYS A 151 -1.39 4.33 22.72
CA LYS A 151 -2.05 3.65 21.60
C LYS A 151 -1.79 4.43 20.33
N ASN A 152 -0.63 4.25 19.75
CA ASN A 152 -0.21 5.00 18.57
C ASN A 152 -0.90 4.49 17.31
N ASN A 153 -1.34 5.40 16.45
CA ASN A 153 -1.74 5.11 15.09
C ASN A 153 -0.57 5.42 14.15
N ILE A 154 -0.16 4.42 13.38
CA ILE A 154 0.90 4.56 12.38
C ILE A 154 0.25 4.68 11.02
N TYR A 155 0.53 5.77 10.30
CA TYR A 155 0.14 5.91 8.90
C TYR A 155 1.08 5.10 8.01
N THR A 156 0.55 4.62 6.91
CA THR A 156 1.27 3.74 5.99
C THR A 156 1.29 4.35 4.60
N HIS A 157 2.43 4.25 3.94
CA HIS A 157 2.61 4.56 2.53
C HIS A 157 2.88 3.26 1.78
N MET A 158 2.35 3.15 0.58
CA MET A 158 2.61 2.02 -0.31
C MET A 158 2.86 2.52 -1.71
N GLU A 159 3.86 1.96 -2.38
CA GLU A 159 4.23 2.27 -3.75
C GLU A 159 4.13 1.02 -4.60
N LEU A 160 3.56 1.17 -5.78
CA LEU A 160 3.53 0.13 -6.81
C LEU A 160 4.22 0.64 -8.07
N VAL A 161 5.01 -0.22 -8.68
CA VAL A 161 5.59 -0.01 -10.00
C VAL A 161 5.24 -1.21 -10.86
N ALA A 162 4.66 -0.96 -12.01
CA ALA A 162 4.34 -1.98 -12.99
C ALA A 162 5.07 -1.72 -14.30
N LYS A 163 5.28 -2.77 -15.07
CA LYS A 163 5.92 -2.76 -16.37
C LYS A 163 5.04 -3.49 -17.37
N GLU A 164 4.96 -2.96 -18.57
CA GLU A 164 4.39 -3.67 -19.72
C GLU A 164 5.35 -4.78 -20.18
N THR A 165 4.84 -6.01 -20.31
CA THR A 165 5.62 -7.21 -20.71
C THR A 165 5.18 -7.74 -22.06
#